data_e16ac075c35829d284da0f21b486e7ba
#
_entry.id   e16ac075c35829d284da0f21b486e7ba
#
_cell.length_a   1.000
_cell.length_b   1.000
_cell.length_c   1.000
_cell.angle_alpha   90.00
_cell.angle_beta   90.00
_cell.angle_gamma   90.00
#
_symmetry.space_group_name_H-M   'P 1'
#
loop_
_entity.id
_entity.type
_entity.pdbx_description
1 polymer ?
#
loop_
_entity_poly.entity_id
_entity_poly.type
_entity_poly.pdbx_seq_one_letter_code
_entity_poly.pdbx_strand_id
1 'polypeptide(L)'
;MGPGMKGKTESFQFSSQTLLSFSQYYRNHPSEAQQDGYIKDARGRIIRRADEQAIGRKHYLRLNNNRQDHPGDGYNFRGRGLIQITGYGKYNGFMSDYSNLWHDTVPDVLRTPDLVNDMPYAIRSALWFWSSHHIYSADHNNGYNDVLGVTRVVNGGSMGLAERQSAYRLCESIFL
;
A
#
# COMPACT_ATOMS: atom_id res chain seq x y z
N MET A 1 18.43 22.00 -2.89
CA MET A 1 18.08 20.57 -3.05
C MET A 1 16.55 20.48 -3.10
N GLY A 2 15.97 19.95 -4.18
CA GLY A 2 14.54 19.72 -4.24
C GLY A 2 14.10 18.73 -3.17
N PRO A 3 12.77 18.67 -2.82
CA PRO A 3 12.28 17.71 -1.87
C PRO A 3 12.63 16.32 -2.39
N GLY A 4 13.43 15.55 -1.62
CA GLY A 4 13.79 14.19 -1.96
C GLY A 4 12.54 13.33 -2.16
N MET A 5 12.63 12.32 -3.02
CA MET A 5 11.56 11.35 -3.23
C MET A 5 11.25 10.64 -1.89
N LYS A 6 9.99 10.67 -1.47
CA LYS A 6 9.51 9.99 -0.26
C LYS A 6 8.40 9.02 -0.61
N GLY A 7 8.32 7.94 0.13
CA GLY A 7 7.15 7.06 0.11
C GLY A 7 5.90 7.78 0.64
N LYS A 8 4.75 7.19 0.37
CA LYS A 8 3.46 7.67 0.90
C LYS A 8 2.93 6.69 1.93
N THR A 9 2.23 7.22 2.94
CA THR A 9 1.40 6.44 3.85
C THR A 9 -0.03 6.41 3.32
N GLU A 10 -0.64 5.24 3.28
CA GLU A 10 -2.05 5.05 2.97
C GLU A 10 -2.93 5.85 3.94
N SER A 11 -3.93 6.52 3.41
CA SER A 11 -4.93 7.25 4.18
C SER A 11 -6.27 6.53 4.12
N PHE A 12 -6.93 6.43 5.26
CA PHE A 12 -8.27 5.86 5.38
C PHE A 12 -9.36 6.94 5.51
N GLN A 13 -9.13 8.14 4.98
CA GLN A 13 -10.15 9.19 4.93
C GLN A 13 -11.25 8.85 3.91
N PHE A 14 -12.06 7.85 4.23
CA PHE A 14 -13.16 7.36 3.40
C PHE A 14 -14.53 7.79 3.91
N SER A 15 -15.48 7.99 3.00
CA SER A 15 -16.91 8.11 3.36
C SER A 15 -17.49 6.73 3.70
N SER A 16 -18.63 6.70 4.38
CA SER A 16 -19.37 5.45 4.61
C SER A 16 -19.70 4.72 3.31
N GLN A 17 -20.10 5.44 2.28
CA GLN A 17 -20.41 4.87 0.97
C GLN A 17 -19.17 4.24 0.33
N THR A 18 -18.02 4.90 0.40
CA THR A 18 -16.76 4.35 -0.09
C THR A 18 -16.38 3.08 0.67
N LEU A 19 -16.51 3.09 2.02
CA LEU A 19 -16.23 1.89 2.84
C LEU A 19 -17.11 0.70 2.45
N LEU A 20 -18.39 0.92 2.21
CA LEU A 20 -19.32 -0.11 1.76
C LEU A 20 -18.99 -0.65 0.36
N SER A 21 -18.41 0.17 -0.51
CA SER A 21 -18.10 -0.25 -1.89
C SER A 21 -16.95 -1.26 -1.96
N PHE A 22 -15.89 -1.11 -1.16
CA PHE A 22 -14.71 -1.96 -1.29
C PHE A 22 -14.45 -2.91 -0.11
N SER A 23 -14.92 -2.59 1.10
CA SER A 23 -14.61 -3.39 2.29
C SER A 23 -15.70 -4.43 2.59
N GLN A 24 -15.31 -5.72 2.58
CA GLN A 24 -16.22 -6.80 2.97
C GLN A 24 -16.69 -6.65 4.43
N TYR A 25 -15.80 -6.21 5.34
CA TYR A 25 -16.18 -5.97 6.73
C TYR A 25 -17.35 -4.99 6.82
N TYR A 26 -17.23 -3.83 6.17
CA TYR A 26 -18.26 -2.79 6.24
C TYR A 26 -19.55 -3.13 5.48
N ARG A 27 -19.48 -3.94 4.44
CA ARG A 27 -20.70 -4.50 3.82
C ARG A 27 -21.52 -5.33 4.81
N ASN A 28 -20.83 -6.06 5.69
CA ASN A 28 -21.48 -6.87 6.72
C ASN A 28 -21.87 -6.04 7.97
N HIS A 29 -21.31 -4.84 8.14
CA HIS A 29 -21.51 -3.96 9.31
C HIS A 29 -21.80 -2.50 8.86
N PRO A 30 -22.90 -2.23 8.14
CA PRO A 30 -23.13 -0.93 7.51
C PRO A 30 -23.29 0.23 8.51
N SER A 31 -23.77 -0.01 9.71
CA SER A 31 -23.85 1.01 10.77
C SER A 31 -22.45 1.49 11.20
N GLU A 32 -21.47 0.60 11.22
CA GLU A 32 -20.10 0.97 11.56
C GLU A 32 -19.42 1.79 10.44
N ALA A 33 -19.81 1.56 9.17
CA ALA A 33 -19.34 2.42 8.08
C ALA A 33 -19.79 3.88 8.27
N GLN A 34 -21.00 4.10 8.83
CA GLN A 34 -21.48 5.45 9.14
C GLN A 34 -20.74 6.08 10.32
N GLN A 35 -20.38 5.26 11.33
CA GLN A 35 -19.63 5.72 12.50
C GLN A 35 -18.19 6.08 12.13
N ASP A 36 -17.51 5.23 11.39
CA ASP A 36 -16.09 5.35 11.13
C ASP A 36 -15.78 6.26 9.93
N GLY A 37 -16.66 6.35 8.94
CA GLY A 37 -16.47 7.18 7.75
C GLY A 37 -16.54 8.69 8.04
N TYR A 38 -15.90 9.50 7.19
CA TYR A 38 -16.03 10.95 7.29
C TYR A 38 -17.44 11.42 6.93
N ILE A 39 -17.83 12.60 7.47
CA ILE A 39 -19.08 13.29 7.13
C ILE A 39 -18.75 14.63 6.48
N LYS A 40 -19.50 14.96 5.42
CA LYS A 40 -19.49 16.27 4.78
C LYS A 40 -20.80 17.02 5.03
N ASP A 41 -20.73 18.35 5.08
CA ASP A 41 -21.91 19.22 5.06
C ASP A 41 -22.49 19.36 3.62
N ALA A 42 -23.61 20.07 3.50
CA ALA A 42 -24.25 20.34 2.21
C ALA A 42 -23.37 21.12 1.22
N ARG A 43 -22.29 21.75 1.68
CA ARG A 43 -21.30 22.46 0.87
C ARG A 43 -20.09 21.62 0.52
N GLY A 44 -20.09 20.31 0.87
CA GLY A 44 -19.01 19.38 0.59
C GLY A 44 -17.80 19.49 1.55
N ARG A 45 -17.87 20.28 2.62
CA ARG A 45 -16.78 20.43 3.59
C ARG A 45 -16.84 19.29 4.61
N ILE A 46 -15.68 18.70 4.95
CA ILE A 46 -15.58 17.66 5.97
C ILE A 46 -15.85 18.30 7.35
N ILE A 47 -16.95 17.88 7.99
CA ILE A 47 -17.35 18.31 9.34
C ILE A 47 -17.02 17.25 10.41
N ARG A 48 -16.79 16.00 10.00
CA ARG A 48 -16.23 14.93 10.84
C ARG A 48 -15.23 14.14 10.01
N ARG A 49 -14.01 13.99 10.51
CA ARG A 49 -12.99 13.13 9.88
C ARG A 49 -13.34 11.66 10.08
N ALA A 50 -12.83 10.81 9.19
CA ALA A 50 -12.91 9.37 9.37
C ALA A 50 -12.06 8.91 10.56
N ASP A 51 -12.51 7.85 11.24
CA ASP A 51 -11.67 7.13 12.21
C ASP A 51 -10.74 6.17 11.45
N GLU A 52 -9.59 6.69 11.04
CA GLU A 52 -8.62 5.93 10.26
C GLU A 52 -8.11 4.70 10.99
N GLN A 53 -8.02 4.75 12.33
CA GLN A 53 -7.57 3.60 13.12
C GLN A 53 -8.62 2.49 13.13
N ALA A 54 -9.89 2.84 13.36
CA ALA A 54 -10.98 1.87 13.31
C ALA A 54 -11.08 1.26 11.91
N ILE A 55 -10.99 2.07 10.87
CA ILE A 55 -11.06 1.59 9.46
C ILE A 55 -9.92 0.62 9.16
N GLY A 56 -8.67 0.98 9.47
CA GLY A 56 -7.53 0.11 9.23
C GLY A 56 -7.64 -1.22 9.98
N ARG A 57 -8.02 -1.18 11.26
CA ARG A 57 -8.22 -2.38 12.10
C ARG A 57 -9.29 -3.32 11.53
N LYS A 58 -10.42 -2.77 11.09
CA LYS A 58 -11.57 -3.54 10.64
C LYS A 58 -11.40 -4.04 9.21
N HIS A 59 -10.94 -3.18 8.30
CA HIS A 59 -10.75 -3.53 6.90
C HIS A 59 -9.66 -4.59 6.71
N TYR A 60 -8.52 -4.43 7.40
CA TYR A 60 -7.36 -5.30 7.24
C TYR A 60 -7.23 -6.41 8.29
N LEU A 61 -8.22 -6.62 9.16
CA LEU A 61 -8.12 -7.53 10.30
C LEU A 61 -7.59 -8.93 9.96
N ARG A 62 -7.97 -9.47 8.79
CA ARG A 62 -7.58 -10.82 8.34
C ARG A 62 -6.89 -10.81 6.99
N LEU A 63 -6.42 -9.66 6.55
CA LEU A 63 -5.76 -9.49 5.26
C LEU A 63 -4.25 -9.32 5.44
N ASN A 64 -3.50 -9.63 4.39
CA ASN A 64 -2.06 -9.34 4.30
C ASN A 64 -1.22 -9.93 5.45
N ASN A 65 -1.62 -11.09 5.97
CA ASN A 65 -0.97 -11.80 7.08
C ASN A 65 -0.85 -10.96 8.37
N ASN A 66 -1.84 -10.08 8.63
CA ASN A 66 -1.99 -9.43 9.92
C ASN A 66 -2.33 -10.47 10.99
N ARG A 67 -1.76 -10.30 12.18
CA ARG A 67 -1.93 -11.23 13.30
C ARG A 67 -3.33 -11.07 13.88
N GLN A 68 -4.00 -12.19 14.13
CA GLN A 68 -5.42 -12.17 14.59
C GLN A 68 -5.58 -11.63 16.00
N ASP A 69 -4.58 -11.86 16.85
CA ASP A 69 -4.53 -11.40 18.24
C ASP A 69 -3.97 -9.96 18.38
N HIS A 70 -3.64 -9.31 17.28
CA HIS A 70 -3.12 -7.94 17.22
C HIS A 70 -4.01 -7.05 16.33
N PRO A 71 -5.19 -6.64 16.82
CA PRO A 71 -6.15 -5.90 15.97
C PRO A 71 -5.62 -4.54 15.47
N GLY A 72 -4.55 -4.04 16.07
CA GLY A 72 -3.86 -2.83 15.60
C GLY A 72 -3.07 -2.99 14.31
N ASP A 73 -2.73 -4.22 13.92
CA ASP A 73 -1.85 -4.48 12.76
C ASP A 73 -2.40 -3.85 11.47
N GLY A 74 -3.71 -3.93 11.25
CA GLY A 74 -4.33 -3.38 10.05
C GLY A 74 -4.11 -1.87 9.86
N TYR A 75 -4.04 -1.11 10.94
CA TYR A 75 -3.70 0.31 10.88
C TYR A 75 -2.20 0.56 10.94
N ASN A 76 -1.50 -0.14 11.82
CA ASN A 76 -0.08 0.06 12.05
C ASN A 76 0.75 -0.26 10.81
N PHE A 77 0.40 -1.34 10.11
CA PHE A 77 1.08 -1.81 8.90
C PHE A 77 0.30 -1.50 7.61
N ARG A 78 -0.41 -0.35 7.59
CA ARG A 78 -1.04 0.15 6.36
C ARG A 78 -0.01 0.46 5.29
N GLY A 79 -0.44 0.62 4.06
CA GLY A 79 0.42 0.82 2.91
C GLY A 79 1.44 1.95 3.09
N ARG A 80 2.73 1.67 2.84
CA ARG A 80 3.83 2.63 2.88
C ARG A 80 4.89 2.34 1.84
N GLY A 81 5.74 3.33 1.62
CA GLY A 81 6.82 3.26 0.65
C GLY A 81 6.36 3.50 -0.79
N LEU A 82 7.24 3.26 -1.74
CA LEU A 82 6.94 3.51 -3.16
C LEU A 82 5.97 2.47 -3.75
N ILE A 83 6.04 1.22 -3.29
CA ILE A 83 5.17 0.12 -3.76
C ILE A 83 3.98 -0.13 -2.83
N GLN A 84 3.89 0.59 -1.71
CA GLN A 84 2.80 0.45 -0.74
C GLN A 84 2.75 -0.96 -0.12
N ILE A 85 3.87 -1.45 0.44
CA ILE A 85 3.83 -2.71 1.20
C ILE A 85 2.81 -2.58 2.34
N THR A 86 1.93 -3.57 2.47
CA THR A 86 0.77 -3.53 3.36
C THR A 86 0.65 -4.82 4.17
N GLY A 87 0.43 -4.69 5.46
CA GLY A 87 0.22 -5.77 6.41
C GLY A 87 1.49 -6.27 7.08
N TYR A 88 1.32 -6.78 8.32
CA TYR A 88 2.41 -7.29 9.16
C TYR A 88 3.35 -8.25 8.41
N GLY A 89 2.78 -9.19 7.65
CA GLY A 89 3.59 -10.18 6.94
C GLY A 89 4.61 -9.58 5.98
N LYS A 90 4.24 -8.49 5.26
CA LYS A 90 5.17 -7.83 4.33
C LYS A 90 6.23 -7.00 5.04
N TYR A 91 5.87 -6.31 6.11
CA TYR A 91 6.82 -5.57 6.93
C TYR A 91 7.83 -6.51 7.60
N ASN A 92 7.34 -7.62 8.17
CA ASN A 92 8.19 -8.65 8.77
C ASN A 92 9.10 -9.32 7.73
N GLY A 93 8.57 -9.69 6.56
CA GLY A 93 9.36 -10.25 5.47
C GLY A 93 10.46 -9.31 5.00
N PHE A 94 10.13 -8.04 4.74
CA PHE A 94 11.12 -7.03 4.37
C PHE A 94 12.24 -6.89 5.42
N MET A 95 11.87 -6.81 6.69
CA MET A 95 12.85 -6.71 7.78
C MET A 95 13.72 -7.97 7.90
N SER A 96 13.11 -9.15 7.78
CA SER A 96 13.81 -10.43 7.91
C SER A 96 14.79 -10.68 6.77
N ASP A 97 14.44 -10.31 5.54
CA ASP A 97 15.29 -10.51 4.36
C ASP A 97 16.32 -9.39 4.17
N TYR A 98 16.20 -8.30 4.93
CA TYR A 98 16.98 -7.09 4.72
C TYR A 98 18.48 -7.32 4.74
N SER A 99 18.99 -8.04 5.75
CA SER A 99 20.41 -8.33 5.92
C SER A 99 21.01 -9.21 4.82
N ASN A 100 20.17 -10.01 4.16
CA ASN A 100 20.59 -10.84 3.03
C ASN A 100 20.77 -10.05 1.73
N LEU A 101 20.08 -8.91 1.63
CA LEU A 101 20.04 -8.06 0.43
C LEU A 101 20.94 -6.83 0.55
N TRP A 102 21.08 -6.31 1.75
CA TRP A 102 21.86 -5.10 2.05
C TRP A 102 22.72 -5.31 3.30
N HIS A 103 23.98 -4.87 3.24
CA HIS A 103 24.99 -5.07 4.29
C HIS A 103 25.08 -3.89 5.26
N ASP A 104 23.96 -3.23 5.54
CA ASP A 104 23.86 -2.14 6.50
C ASP A 104 22.87 -2.47 7.63
N THR A 105 22.61 -1.51 8.50
CA THR A 105 21.76 -1.73 9.67
C THR A 105 20.32 -2.07 9.26
N VAL A 106 19.81 -3.19 9.79
CA VAL A 106 18.42 -3.63 9.58
C VAL A 106 17.46 -2.61 10.21
N PRO A 107 16.52 -2.03 9.45
CA PRO A 107 15.55 -1.09 10.01
C PRO A 107 14.49 -1.83 10.83
N ASP A 108 14.22 -1.36 12.05
CA ASP A 108 13.11 -1.90 12.85
C ASP A 108 11.77 -1.32 12.37
N VAL A 109 11.31 -1.79 11.22
CA VAL A 109 10.05 -1.37 10.61
C VAL A 109 8.81 -1.94 11.29
N LEU A 110 8.98 -2.91 12.18
CA LEU A 110 7.87 -3.43 12.98
C LEU A 110 7.57 -2.49 14.16
N ARG A 111 8.59 -1.89 14.75
CA ARG A 111 8.44 -0.91 15.81
C ARG A 111 8.13 0.48 15.25
N THR A 112 8.75 0.84 14.13
CA THR A 112 8.64 2.16 13.50
C THR A 112 8.27 2.01 12.03
N PRO A 113 7.01 1.66 11.70
CA PRO A 113 6.59 1.37 10.32
C PRO A 113 6.80 2.53 9.34
N ASP A 114 6.81 3.77 9.84
CA ASP A 114 7.00 4.98 9.02
C ASP A 114 8.38 5.07 8.38
N LEU A 115 9.39 4.34 8.89
CA LEU A 115 10.71 4.22 8.25
C LEU A 115 10.63 3.77 6.79
N VAL A 116 9.61 2.97 6.43
CA VAL A 116 9.40 2.51 5.05
C VAL A 116 9.14 3.68 4.07
N ASN A 117 8.78 4.86 4.57
CA ASN A 117 8.62 6.05 3.72
C ASN A 117 9.92 6.80 3.46
N ASP A 118 10.94 6.55 4.26
CA ASP A 118 12.21 7.28 4.18
C ASP A 118 13.20 6.57 3.24
N MET A 119 14.09 7.35 2.62
CA MET A 119 15.19 6.79 1.86
C MET A 119 16.29 6.26 2.81
N PRO A 120 16.90 5.11 2.51
CA PRO A 120 16.73 4.30 1.29
C PRO A 120 15.58 3.27 1.35
N TYR A 121 14.87 3.14 2.48
CA TYR A 121 13.93 2.03 2.74
C TYR A 121 12.73 2.05 1.80
N ALA A 122 12.30 3.23 1.34
CA ALA A 122 11.18 3.36 0.40
C ALA A 122 11.47 2.67 -0.96
N ILE A 123 12.71 2.79 -1.46
CA ILE A 123 13.16 2.09 -2.67
C ILE A 123 13.43 0.61 -2.36
N ARG A 124 14.14 0.33 -1.26
CA ARG A 124 14.53 -1.03 -0.89
C ARG A 124 13.32 -1.94 -0.66
N SER A 125 12.27 -1.44 -0.01
CA SER A 125 11.02 -2.20 0.15
C SER A 125 10.35 -2.52 -1.19
N ALA A 126 10.45 -1.64 -2.17
CA ALA A 126 9.92 -1.90 -3.51
C ALA A 126 10.76 -2.96 -4.26
N LEU A 127 12.09 -2.88 -4.19
CA LEU A 127 12.99 -3.87 -4.78
C LEU A 127 12.84 -5.24 -4.12
N TRP A 128 12.74 -5.28 -2.79
CA TRP A 128 12.46 -6.50 -2.06
C TRP A 128 11.13 -7.13 -2.50
N PHE A 129 10.07 -6.34 -2.57
CA PHE A 129 8.76 -6.82 -2.99
C PHE A 129 8.79 -7.36 -4.43
N TRP A 130 9.48 -6.66 -5.33
CA TRP A 130 9.67 -7.09 -6.72
C TRP A 130 10.33 -8.45 -6.81
N SER A 131 11.42 -8.65 -6.06
CA SER A 131 12.19 -9.91 -6.07
C SER A 131 11.46 -11.03 -5.33
N SER A 132 11.00 -10.79 -4.10
CA SER A 132 10.40 -11.82 -3.24
C SER A 132 9.05 -12.35 -3.75
N HIS A 133 8.33 -11.54 -4.53
CA HIS A 133 7.07 -11.93 -5.15
C HIS A 133 7.23 -12.34 -6.63
N HIS A 134 8.47 -12.49 -7.09
CA HIS A 134 8.80 -12.89 -8.47
C HIS A 134 8.07 -12.06 -9.55
N ILE A 135 7.88 -10.75 -9.31
CA ILE A 135 7.13 -9.88 -10.23
C ILE A 135 7.80 -9.81 -11.59
N TYR A 136 9.12 -9.93 -11.64
CA TYR A 136 9.90 -10.01 -12.87
C TYR A 136 9.48 -11.15 -13.80
N SER A 137 8.84 -12.21 -13.29
CA SER A 137 8.34 -13.30 -14.12
C SER A 137 7.15 -12.92 -15.01
N ALA A 138 6.51 -11.78 -14.73
CA ALA A 138 5.45 -11.23 -15.57
C ALA A 138 5.98 -10.26 -16.65
N ASP A 139 7.29 -10.01 -16.64
CA ASP A 139 7.99 -9.27 -17.69
C ASP A 139 8.61 -10.26 -18.68
N HIS A 140 8.08 -10.29 -19.89
CA HIS A 140 8.50 -11.19 -20.98
C HIS A 140 9.37 -10.45 -22.02
N ASN A 141 9.90 -9.28 -21.68
CA ASN A 141 10.64 -8.38 -22.58
C ASN A 141 9.79 -7.89 -23.78
N ASN A 142 8.47 -7.84 -23.62
CA ASN A 142 7.55 -7.31 -24.64
C ASN A 142 7.23 -5.82 -24.39
N GLY A 143 7.97 -5.17 -23.51
CA GLY A 143 7.86 -3.74 -23.24
C GLY A 143 6.47 -3.35 -22.76
N TYR A 144 5.83 -2.42 -23.46
CA TYR A 144 4.49 -1.92 -23.12
C TYR A 144 3.44 -3.03 -22.93
N ASN A 145 3.55 -4.14 -23.64
CA ASN A 145 2.55 -5.23 -23.57
C ASN A 145 2.60 -5.96 -22.22
N ASP A 146 3.72 -5.93 -21.51
CA ASP A 146 3.86 -6.59 -20.20
C ASP A 146 3.29 -5.75 -19.05
N VAL A 147 3.02 -4.46 -19.27
CA VAL A 147 2.48 -3.56 -18.22
C VAL A 147 1.21 -4.11 -17.58
N LEU A 148 0.32 -4.75 -18.36
CA LEU A 148 -0.89 -5.38 -17.82
C LEU A 148 -0.55 -6.60 -16.94
N GLY A 149 0.36 -7.47 -17.39
CA GLY A 149 0.81 -8.66 -16.65
C GLY A 149 1.39 -8.27 -15.30
N VAL A 150 2.38 -7.36 -15.32
CA VAL A 150 3.01 -6.82 -14.12
C VAL A 150 1.99 -6.15 -13.19
N THR A 151 1.06 -5.35 -13.74
CA THR A 151 -0.01 -4.70 -12.95
C THR A 151 -0.87 -5.72 -12.21
N ARG A 152 -1.23 -6.83 -12.86
CA ARG A 152 -2.04 -7.89 -12.25
C ARG A 152 -1.30 -8.59 -11.11
N VAL A 153 -0.03 -8.86 -11.26
CA VAL A 153 0.79 -9.48 -10.21
C VAL A 153 0.91 -8.54 -9.00
N VAL A 154 1.14 -7.25 -9.22
CA VAL A 154 1.30 -6.26 -8.13
C VAL A 154 -0.01 -5.98 -7.40
N ASN A 155 -1.13 -5.82 -8.14
CA ASN A 155 -2.39 -5.30 -7.59
C ASN A 155 -3.49 -6.36 -7.44
N GLY A 156 -3.28 -7.58 -7.94
CA GLY A 156 -4.35 -8.59 -8.03
C GLY A 156 -5.44 -8.25 -9.06
N GLY A 157 -5.24 -7.21 -9.91
CA GLY A 157 -6.21 -6.74 -10.89
C GLY A 157 -5.64 -5.67 -11.81
N SER A 158 -6.49 -4.92 -12.50
CA SER A 158 -6.09 -3.89 -13.47
C SER A 158 -6.22 -2.44 -12.95
N MET A 159 -6.42 -2.25 -11.66
CA MET A 159 -6.54 -0.90 -11.08
C MET A 159 -5.26 -0.09 -11.34
N GLY A 160 -5.40 1.14 -11.84
CA GLY A 160 -4.29 2.03 -12.18
C GLY A 160 -3.50 1.60 -13.43
N LEU A 161 -4.07 0.76 -14.29
CA LEU A 161 -3.39 0.30 -15.51
C LEU A 161 -3.09 1.44 -16.48
N ALA A 162 -4.05 2.34 -16.70
CA ALA A 162 -3.88 3.46 -17.64
C ALA A 162 -2.75 4.39 -17.21
N GLU A 163 -2.66 4.69 -15.92
CA GLU A 163 -1.60 5.52 -15.34
C GLU A 163 -0.22 4.85 -15.49
N ARG A 164 -0.13 3.53 -15.25
CA ARG A 164 1.11 2.77 -15.43
C ARG A 164 1.53 2.67 -16.88
N GLN A 165 0.57 2.49 -17.79
CA GLN A 165 0.83 2.48 -19.22
C GLN A 165 1.36 3.85 -19.70
N SER A 166 0.79 4.93 -19.19
CA SER A 166 1.26 6.30 -19.49
C SER A 166 2.65 6.54 -18.92
N ALA A 167 2.92 6.11 -17.69
CA ALA A 167 4.23 6.21 -17.06
C ALA A 167 5.29 5.38 -17.81
N TYR A 168 4.94 4.17 -18.27
CA TYR A 168 5.84 3.34 -19.06
C TYR A 168 6.27 4.05 -20.34
N ARG A 169 5.32 4.59 -21.12
CA ARG A 169 5.62 5.33 -22.36
C ARG A 169 6.51 6.56 -22.12
N LEU A 170 6.26 7.26 -20.99
CA LEU A 170 7.11 8.38 -20.62
C LEU A 170 8.55 7.92 -20.34
N CYS A 171 8.72 6.86 -19.55
CA CYS A 171 10.04 6.30 -19.25
C CYS A 171 10.73 5.80 -20.52
N GLU A 172 10.02 5.09 -21.39
CA GLU A 172 10.55 4.62 -22.68
C GLU A 172 11.08 5.78 -23.52
N SER A 173 10.36 6.90 -23.59
CA SER A 173 10.80 8.09 -24.36
C SER A 173 12.01 8.81 -23.76
N ILE A 174 12.36 8.55 -22.50
CA ILE A 174 13.50 9.19 -21.81
C ILE A 174 14.74 8.28 -21.82
N PHE A 175 14.56 6.98 -21.72
CA PHE A 175 15.65 6.03 -21.46
C PHE A 175 15.96 5.09 -22.64
N LEU A 176 15.11 5.04 -23.66
CA LEU A 176 15.28 4.24 -24.86
C LEU A 176 15.21 5.11 -26.12
#